data_52753c174a54ef589c5b83470097e25b
#
_entry.id   52753c174a54ef589c5b83470097e25b
#
_cell.length_a   1.000
_cell.length_b   1.000
_cell.length_c   1.000
_cell.angle_alpha   90.00
_cell.angle_beta   90.00
_cell.angle_gamma   90.00
#
_symmetry.space_group_name_H-M   'P 1'
#
loop_
_entity.id
_entity.type
_entity.pdbx_description
1 polymer ?
#
loop_
_entity_poly.entity_id
_entity_poly.type
_entity_poly.pdbx_seq_one_letter_code
_entity_poly.pdbx_strand_id
1 'polypeptide(L)'
;MSREKNLEKSREKNTEAVAPIIPWASASSAVAEPAVESAAEVPEASATPKETVEGTTKETAAEPTQPARLSFFDRIPGLRSGALWAHLLFILVALYAFDYVTYAAADDIYVYRLGAVSLADGPDGYQLYTFRTRGLPFTYPPFAALLFYPLAFLTEPQSMLLITAIICALSYWCAYLLYSYARSRSWRLPLQKHLGHWGMVSLIAALIWMCGPWRLTTHFGQINAIILMLILADFMRPATRVPRGVLLGIAAGIKLTPLAFGLLLLMRKDWKGIATLGASFAATVGIGFLVIREESLTFWFHALRDTSRVGWFSYFDNVSIMGALTHAGLQHHLTATALSVVQVALTLLIVLVTAVLLVPLIRARALMAQLALTAFMMLQISPI
;
A
#
# COMPACT_ATOMS: atom_id res chain seq x y z
N MET A 1 -2.21 48.58 24.90
CA MET A 1 -0.91 48.24 25.53
C MET A 1 -0.91 46.99 26.40
N SER A 2 -1.95 46.63 27.13
CA SER A 2 -1.91 45.40 27.98
C SER A 2 -2.24 44.10 27.22
N ARG A 3 -2.98 44.17 26.12
CA ARG A 3 -3.38 43.02 25.31
C ARG A 3 -2.29 42.55 24.31
N GLU A 4 -1.48 43.46 23.83
CA GLU A 4 -0.36 43.15 22.90
C GLU A 4 0.81 42.45 23.65
N LYS A 5 1.10 42.84 24.87
CA LYS A 5 2.13 42.19 25.70
C LYS A 5 1.78 40.73 26.07
N ASN A 6 0.50 40.38 26.14
CA ASN A 6 0.08 39.00 26.38
C ASN A 6 0.14 38.12 25.14
N LEU A 7 -0.01 38.70 23.93
CA LEU A 7 0.14 37.99 22.67
C LEU A 7 1.61 37.72 22.32
N GLU A 8 2.52 38.63 22.65
CA GLU A 8 3.96 38.38 22.48
C GLU A 8 4.47 37.31 23.45
N LYS A 9 4.05 37.32 24.71
CA LYS A 9 4.40 36.28 25.68
C LYS A 9 3.85 34.91 25.34
N SER A 10 2.74 34.81 24.60
CA SER A 10 2.18 33.57 24.12
C SER A 10 2.93 33.07 22.88
N ARG A 11 3.50 33.97 22.06
CA ARG A 11 4.34 33.60 20.90
C ARG A 11 5.71 33.09 21.33
N GLU A 12 6.36 33.68 22.31
CA GLU A 12 7.65 33.22 22.85
C GLU A 12 7.56 31.83 23.51
N LYS A 13 6.46 31.50 24.19
CA LYS A 13 6.27 30.17 24.80
C LYS A 13 6.06 29.04 23.79
N ASN A 14 5.63 29.35 22.58
CA ASN A 14 5.45 28.32 21.53
C ASN A 14 6.70 28.10 20.67
N THR A 15 7.77 28.86 20.84
CA THR A 15 9.01 28.72 20.09
C THR A 15 10.06 27.83 20.81
N GLU A 16 9.86 27.50 22.08
CA GLU A 16 10.83 26.70 22.86
C GLU A 16 10.56 25.19 22.95
N ALA A 17 9.55 24.67 22.28
CA ALA A 17 9.23 23.24 22.31
C ALA A 17 9.56 22.51 21.01
N VAL A 18 10.66 22.86 20.34
CA VAL A 18 11.24 22.02 19.28
C VAL A 18 12.34 21.18 19.91
N ALA A 19 11.99 19.96 20.30
CA ALA A 19 12.96 18.95 20.67
C ALA A 19 13.92 18.69 19.49
N PRO A 20 15.24 18.55 19.74
CA PRO A 20 16.20 18.32 18.68
C PRO A 20 15.90 17.01 17.97
N ILE A 21 15.84 17.06 16.64
CA ILE A 21 15.80 15.91 15.74
C ILE A 21 17.10 15.14 15.98
N ILE A 22 17.02 13.99 16.60
CA ILE A 22 18.15 13.06 16.68
C ILE A 22 18.31 12.43 15.30
N PRO A 23 19.45 12.66 14.61
CA PRO A 23 19.73 11.94 13.37
C PRO A 23 20.08 10.51 13.76
N TRP A 24 19.21 9.57 13.38
CA TRP A 24 19.57 8.15 13.41
C TRP A 24 20.45 7.84 12.18
N ALA A 25 21.70 8.10 12.27
CA ALA A 25 22.70 7.66 11.29
C ALA A 25 23.72 6.77 12.02
N SER A 26 23.99 5.65 11.36
CA SER A 26 25.06 4.69 11.62
C SER A 26 24.78 3.55 12.60
N ALA A 27 24.14 2.49 12.09
CA ALA A 27 24.58 1.14 12.40
C ALA A 27 24.97 0.48 11.07
N SER A 28 26.19 0.77 10.64
CA SER A 28 26.92 -0.02 9.66
C SER A 28 27.36 -1.30 10.35
N SER A 29 26.61 -2.38 10.20
CA SER A 29 27.09 -3.72 10.50
C SER A 29 27.71 -4.29 9.23
N ALA A 30 29.03 -4.43 9.26
CA ALA A 30 29.82 -5.16 8.28
C ALA A 30 29.25 -6.56 8.08
N VAL A 31 28.77 -6.84 6.88
CA VAL A 31 28.47 -8.19 6.41
C VAL A 31 29.78 -8.75 5.88
N ALA A 32 30.34 -9.73 6.59
CA ALA A 32 31.47 -10.52 6.13
C ALA A 32 31.01 -11.40 4.96
N GLU A 33 31.70 -11.33 3.85
CA GLU A 33 31.60 -12.28 2.74
C GLU A 33 32.02 -13.68 3.19
N PRO A 34 31.30 -14.75 2.83
CA PRO A 34 31.85 -16.10 2.91
C PRO A 34 32.65 -16.42 1.66
N ALA A 35 33.87 -16.87 1.88
CA ALA A 35 34.81 -17.34 0.90
C ALA A 35 34.23 -18.45 0.02
N VAL A 36 34.54 -18.34 -1.27
CA VAL A 36 34.31 -19.36 -2.29
C VAL A 36 35.33 -20.48 -2.08
N GLU A 37 34.88 -21.68 -1.77
CA GLU A 37 35.71 -22.87 -1.79
C GLU A 37 35.37 -23.74 -3.02
N SER A 38 36.44 -24.14 -3.66
CA SER A 38 36.66 -24.75 -4.94
C SER A 38 35.99 -26.11 -5.13
N ALA A 39 35.66 -26.38 -6.38
CA ALA A 39 35.19 -27.64 -6.95
C ALA A 39 36.08 -28.84 -6.66
N ALA A 40 35.47 -30.00 -6.43
CA ALA A 40 36.09 -31.29 -6.66
C ALA A 40 35.08 -32.29 -7.25
N GLU A 41 35.36 -32.63 -8.45
CA GLU A 41 35.29 -33.90 -9.20
C GLU A 41 34.21 -34.96 -8.86
N VAL A 42 33.48 -35.26 -9.93
CA VAL A 42 32.66 -36.46 -10.17
C VAL A 42 33.59 -37.61 -10.57
N PRO A 43 33.35 -38.83 -10.17
CA PRO A 43 33.69 -40.01 -10.99
C PRO A 43 32.44 -40.73 -11.49
N GLU A 44 32.50 -41.00 -12.75
CA GLU A 44 31.66 -41.86 -13.57
C GLU A 44 31.92 -43.34 -13.34
N ALA A 45 30.96 -44.17 -13.77
CA ALA A 45 31.00 -45.57 -14.18
C ALA A 45 30.63 -46.56 -13.06
N SER A 46 29.84 -47.60 -13.26
CA SER A 46 29.71 -48.52 -14.41
C SER A 46 28.74 -49.64 -14.02
N ALA A 47 27.90 -49.98 -14.96
CA ALA A 47 27.42 -51.35 -15.30
C ALA A 47 26.88 -52.34 -14.26
N THR A 48 25.66 -52.74 -14.57
CA THR A 48 24.95 -53.99 -14.20
C THR A 48 25.81 -55.28 -14.25
N PRO A 49 25.42 -56.37 -13.56
CA PRO A 49 24.54 -57.33 -14.17
C PRO A 49 23.43 -57.94 -13.28
N LYS A 50 22.46 -58.52 -13.99
CA LYS A 50 21.37 -59.36 -13.52
C LYS A 50 21.88 -60.63 -12.83
N GLU A 51 21.24 -61.00 -11.73
CA GLU A 51 21.16 -62.42 -11.34
C GLU A 51 19.80 -62.72 -10.72
N THR A 52 19.17 -63.72 -11.29
CA THR A 52 17.92 -64.33 -10.88
C THR A 52 18.21 -65.41 -9.88
N VAL A 53 17.60 -65.37 -8.67
CA VAL A 53 17.47 -66.59 -7.84
C VAL A 53 16.08 -66.62 -7.22
N GLU A 54 15.41 -67.69 -7.50
CA GLU A 54 14.20 -68.20 -6.87
C GLU A 54 14.39 -68.51 -5.39
N GLY A 55 13.32 -68.35 -4.63
CA GLY A 55 13.07 -69.34 -3.61
C GLY A 55 12.87 -68.84 -2.19
N THR A 56 11.68 -69.13 -1.72
CA THR A 56 11.32 -69.42 -0.31
C THR A 56 10.67 -68.29 0.49
N THR A 57 9.35 -68.29 0.42
CA THR A 57 8.41 -67.72 1.40
C THR A 57 8.73 -68.23 2.82
N LYS A 58 9.22 -67.29 3.66
CA LYS A 58 9.06 -67.41 5.09
C LYS A 58 8.07 -66.34 5.54
N GLU A 59 6.90 -66.79 5.87
CA GLU A 59 5.85 -66.08 6.58
C GLU A 59 6.41 -65.66 7.95
N THR A 60 6.93 -64.43 8.03
CA THR A 60 7.33 -63.83 9.31
C THR A 60 6.07 -63.21 9.89
N ALA A 61 5.55 -63.78 10.95
CA ALA A 61 4.45 -63.26 11.74
C ALA A 61 4.73 -61.80 12.09
N ALA A 62 3.86 -60.89 11.63
CA ALA A 62 3.91 -59.48 11.96
C ALA A 62 3.71 -59.34 13.48
N GLU A 63 4.73 -58.82 14.18
CA GLU A 63 4.58 -58.33 15.55
C GLU A 63 3.41 -57.30 15.58
N PRO A 64 2.55 -57.34 16.60
CA PRO A 64 1.48 -56.36 16.72
C PRO A 64 2.12 -54.99 16.95
N THR A 65 2.08 -54.13 15.93
CA THR A 65 2.46 -52.72 16.03
C THR A 65 1.64 -52.10 17.15
N GLN A 66 2.31 -51.75 18.25
CA GLN A 66 1.67 -50.96 19.31
C GLN A 66 1.03 -49.71 18.67
N PRO A 67 -0.23 -49.40 19.02
CA PRO A 67 -0.88 -48.18 18.49
C PRO A 67 -0.01 -46.98 18.88
N ALA A 68 0.46 -46.26 17.89
CA ALA A 68 1.25 -45.03 18.08
C ALA A 68 0.51 -44.14 19.09
N ARG A 69 1.17 -43.81 20.22
CA ARG A 69 0.60 -42.89 21.22
C ARG A 69 0.33 -41.56 20.52
N LEU A 70 -0.95 -41.31 20.25
CA LEU A 70 -1.38 -40.03 19.70
C LEU A 70 -0.89 -38.90 20.61
N SER A 71 -0.18 -37.94 20.08
CA SER A 71 0.25 -36.77 20.84
C SER A 71 -0.98 -35.97 21.33
N PHE A 72 -0.79 -35.14 22.33
CA PHE A 72 -1.88 -34.26 22.82
C PHE A 72 -2.54 -33.46 21.67
N PHE A 73 -1.73 -33.02 20.72
CA PHE A 73 -2.18 -32.28 19.53
C PHE A 73 -3.04 -33.13 18.56
N ASP A 74 -2.87 -34.46 18.59
CA ASP A 74 -3.66 -35.36 17.75
C ASP A 74 -5.10 -35.60 18.29
N ARG A 75 -5.36 -35.20 19.52
CA ARG A 75 -6.65 -35.41 20.20
C ARG A 75 -7.62 -34.28 20.02
N ILE A 76 -7.19 -33.10 19.54
CA ILE A 76 -8.04 -31.94 19.34
C ILE A 76 -8.41 -31.84 17.86
N PRO A 77 -9.69 -32.12 17.49
CA PRO A 77 -10.15 -31.93 16.11
C PRO A 77 -9.98 -30.46 15.71
N GLY A 78 -9.25 -30.20 14.63
CA GLY A 78 -8.99 -28.84 14.14
C GLY A 78 -7.55 -28.36 14.33
N LEU A 79 -6.78 -28.80 15.34
CA LEU A 79 -5.35 -28.48 15.46
C LEU A 79 -4.49 -29.09 14.33
N ARG A 80 -5.01 -30.12 13.64
CA ARG A 80 -4.44 -30.66 12.40
C ARG A 80 -4.77 -29.82 11.17
N SER A 81 -5.72 -28.88 11.28
CA SER A 81 -6.10 -28.05 10.16
C SER A 81 -5.07 -26.95 9.94
N GLY A 82 -4.34 -27.03 8.82
CA GLY A 82 -3.44 -25.95 8.41
C GLY A 82 -4.15 -24.59 8.32
N ALA A 83 -5.48 -24.59 8.08
CA ALA A 83 -6.29 -23.39 8.09
C ALA A 83 -6.32 -22.70 9.47
N LEU A 84 -6.42 -23.46 10.57
CA LEU A 84 -6.37 -22.89 11.92
C LEU A 84 -5.06 -22.15 12.16
N TRP A 85 -3.94 -22.76 11.80
CA TRP A 85 -2.61 -22.14 11.97
C TRP A 85 -2.46 -20.87 11.12
N ALA A 86 -3.01 -20.85 9.90
CA ALA A 86 -3.01 -19.67 9.05
C ALA A 86 -3.86 -18.53 9.65
N HIS A 87 -5.01 -18.84 10.25
CA HIS A 87 -5.82 -17.86 10.95
C HIS A 87 -5.12 -17.35 12.21
N LEU A 88 -4.52 -18.21 13.02
CA LEU A 88 -3.75 -17.81 14.18
C LEU A 88 -2.55 -16.92 13.80
N LEU A 89 -1.83 -17.27 12.74
CA LEU A 89 -0.75 -16.44 12.22
C LEU A 89 -1.27 -15.04 11.83
N PHE A 90 -2.39 -14.96 11.10
CA PHE A 90 -2.97 -13.66 10.74
C PHE A 90 -3.38 -12.86 11.98
N ILE A 91 -3.99 -13.49 12.97
CA ILE A 91 -4.37 -12.83 14.24
C ILE A 91 -3.12 -12.31 14.97
N LEU A 92 -2.07 -13.12 15.08
CA LEU A 92 -0.81 -12.71 15.71
C LEU A 92 -0.17 -11.52 14.98
N VAL A 93 -0.17 -11.55 13.65
CA VAL A 93 0.34 -10.44 12.84
C VAL A 93 -0.52 -9.19 13.01
N ALA A 94 -1.86 -9.33 13.08
CA ALA A 94 -2.76 -8.23 13.34
C ALA A 94 -2.55 -7.63 14.75
N LEU A 95 -2.41 -8.47 15.78
CA LEU A 95 -2.09 -8.01 17.14
C LEU A 95 -0.74 -7.29 17.20
N TYR A 96 0.28 -7.83 16.54
CA TYR A 96 1.57 -7.15 16.40
C TYR A 96 1.43 -5.79 15.69
N ALA A 97 0.55 -5.69 14.70
CA ALA A 97 0.28 -4.43 14.03
C ALA A 97 -0.30 -3.37 14.97
N PHE A 98 -1.23 -3.74 15.84
CA PHE A 98 -1.79 -2.83 16.84
C PHE A 98 -0.75 -2.42 17.90
N ASP A 99 0.12 -3.32 18.32
CA ASP A 99 1.23 -3.00 19.21
C ASP A 99 2.24 -2.05 18.53
N TYR A 100 2.61 -2.36 17.28
CA TYR A 100 3.53 -1.53 16.49
C TYR A 100 3.04 -0.09 16.31
N VAL A 101 1.73 0.10 16.19
CA VAL A 101 1.11 1.41 15.98
C VAL A 101 1.17 2.29 17.24
N THR A 102 1.27 1.71 18.44
CA THR A 102 1.46 2.50 19.68
C THR A 102 2.74 3.34 19.66
N TYR A 103 3.74 2.91 18.88
CA TYR A 103 5.02 3.62 18.70
C TYR A 103 5.12 4.33 17.35
N ALA A 104 4.02 4.39 16.60
CA ALA A 104 4.02 4.94 15.25
C ALA A 104 4.06 6.46 15.23
N ALA A 105 4.65 7.03 14.18
CA ALA A 105 4.65 8.47 13.94
C ALA A 105 3.23 9.01 13.68
N ALA A 106 2.37 8.20 13.04
CA ALA A 106 0.96 8.50 12.77
C ALA A 106 0.71 9.84 12.03
N ASP A 107 1.70 10.33 11.29
CA ASP A 107 1.70 11.69 10.75
C ASP A 107 0.55 11.94 9.77
N ASP A 108 0.26 10.98 8.89
CA ASP A 108 -0.82 11.13 7.91
C ASP A 108 -2.20 11.16 8.56
N ILE A 109 -2.47 10.28 9.53
CA ILE A 109 -3.79 10.27 10.21
C ILE A 109 -4.01 11.55 11.01
N TYR A 110 -2.96 12.18 11.54
CA TYR A 110 -3.06 13.47 12.21
C TYR A 110 -3.40 14.58 11.23
N VAL A 111 -2.80 14.58 10.03
CA VAL A 111 -3.18 15.52 8.96
C VAL A 111 -4.65 15.33 8.59
N TYR A 112 -5.13 14.09 8.44
CA TYR A 112 -6.54 13.82 8.10
C TYR A 112 -7.49 14.30 9.20
N ARG A 113 -7.16 13.98 10.45
CA ARG A 113 -7.96 14.40 11.60
C ARG A 113 -7.99 15.92 11.75
N LEU A 114 -6.86 16.60 11.61
CA LEU A 114 -6.82 18.07 11.70
C LEU A 114 -7.60 18.71 10.53
N GLY A 115 -7.52 18.11 9.33
CA GLY A 115 -8.37 18.51 8.20
C GLY A 115 -9.86 18.35 8.49
N ALA A 116 -10.26 17.27 9.18
CA ALA A 116 -11.63 17.05 9.61
C ALA A 116 -12.07 18.07 10.67
N VAL A 117 -11.20 18.36 11.65
CA VAL A 117 -11.46 19.38 12.70
C VAL A 117 -11.61 20.77 12.07
N SER A 118 -10.76 21.12 11.10
CA SER A 118 -10.86 22.43 10.43
C SER A 118 -12.20 22.63 9.71
N LEU A 119 -12.81 21.54 9.21
CA LEU A 119 -14.17 21.62 8.63
C LEU A 119 -15.26 21.66 9.71
N ALA A 120 -15.05 21.04 10.86
CA ALA A 120 -16.03 21.02 11.95
C ALA A 120 -16.09 22.35 12.70
N ASP A 121 -14.94 23.03 12.89
CA ASP A 121 -14.84 24.31 13.57
C ASP A 121 -15.34 25.50 12.72
N GLY A 122 -15.55 25.27 11.41
CA GLY A 122 -16.05 26.29 10.49
C GLY A 122 -15.08 27.46 10.25
N PRO A 123 -15.60 28.65 9.89
CA PRO A 123 -14.77 29.80 9.47
C PRO A 123 -13.84 30.34 10.54
N ASP A 124 -14.16 30.11 11.83
CA ASP A 124 -13.36 30.59 12.97
C ASP A 124 -12.20 29.66 13.31
N GLY A 125 -12.15 28.48 12.68
CA GLY A 125 -11.13 27.46 12.86
C GLY A 125 -9.93 27.58 11.93
N TYR A 126 -9.15 26.51 11.87
CA TYR A 126 -8.04 26.42 10.91
C TYR A 126 -8.58 26.25 9.49
N GLN A 127 -8.09 27.04 8.55
CA GLN A 127 -8.44 26.85 7.13
C GLN A 127 -7.76 25.59 6.59
N LEU A 128 -8.52 24.70 5.93
CA LEU A 128 -8.11 23.38 5.50
C LEU A 128 -6.77 23.33 4.74
N TYR A 129 -6.52 24.34 3.90
CA TYR A 129 -5.33 24.37 3.06
C TYR A 129 -4.22 25.30 3.55
N THR A 130 -4.36 25.90 4.74
CA THR A 130 -3.35 26.79 5.31
C THR A 130 -2.65 26.22 6.53
N PHE A 131 -3.27 25.30 7.25
CA PHE A 131 -2.64 24.70 8.41
C PHE A 131 -1.47 23.78 8.03
N ARG A 132 -0.56 23.61 8.98
CA ARG A 132 0.47 22.57 8.97
C ARG A 132 0.48 21.86 10.32
N THR A 133 0.48 20.53 10.32
CA THR A 133 0.69 19.74 11.52
C THR A 133 1.96 18.93 11.35
N ARG A 134 2.85 18.99 12.34
CA ARG A 134 4.18 18.36 12.27
C ARG A 134 4.96 18.71 10.97
N GLY A 135 4.77 19.95 10.48
CA GLY A 135 5.35 20.42 9.23
C GLY A 135 4.62 19.98 7.96
N LEU A 136 3.62 19.11 8.06
CA LEU A 136 2.87 18.55 6.93
C LEU A 136 1.55 19.32 6.70
N PRO A 137 1.26 19.75 5.47
CA PRO A 137 -0.01 20.36 5.09
C PRO A 137 -1.04 19.30 4.67
N PHE A 138 -2.31 19.69 4.63
CA PHE A 138 -3.35 18.89 4.01
C PHE A 138 -3.26 19.00 2.47
N THR A 139 -2.90 17.91 1.79
CA THR A 139 -2.63 17.89 0.35
C THR A 139 -3.70 17.19 -0.48
N TYR A 140 -4.75 16.70 0.15
CA TYR A 140 -5.80 15.89 -0.46
C TYR A 140 -6.91 16.74 -1.07
N PRO A 141 -7.64 16.23 -2.09
CA PRO A 141 -8.83 16.90 -2.64
C PRO A 141 -9.92 17.15 -1.58
N PRO A 142 -10.81 18.14 -1.79
CA PRO A 142 -11.91 18.48 -0.86
C PRO A 142 -12.80 17.28 -0.53
N PHE A 143 -13.08 16.40 -1.49
CA PHE A 143 -13.85 15.18 -1.26
C PHE A 143 -13.22 14.26 -0.19
N ALA A 144 -11.89 14.17 -0.15
CA ALA A 144 -11.19 13.42 0.89
C ALA A 144 -11.40 14.03 2.28
N ALA A 145 -11.39 15.36 2.39
CA ALA A 145 -11.66 16.05 3.65
C ALA A 145 -13.07 15.74 4.18
N LEU A 146 -14.07 15.69 3.29
CA LEU A 146 -15.43 15.26 3.65
C LEU A 146 -15.46 13.80 4.11
N LEU A 147 -14.69 12.91 3.47
CA LEU A 147 -14.57 11.50 3.87
C LEU A 147 -13.93 11.37 5.24
N PHE A 148 -12.98 12.24 5.57
CA PHE A 148 -12.30 12.25 6.86
C PHE A 148 -13.09 12.95 7.97
N TYR A 149 -14.18 13.67 7.65
CA TYR A 149 -14.98 14.45 8.60
C TYR A 149 -15.33 13.70 9.90
N PRO A 150 -15.69 12.40 9.88
CA PRO A 150 -15.96 11.65 11.12
C PRO A 150 -14.77 11.60 12.11
N LEU A 151 -13.53 11.80 11.64
CA LEU A 151 -12.35 11.81 12.51
C LEU A 151 -12.30 13.04 13.42
N ALA A 152 -13.06 14.10 13.12
CA ALA A 152 -13.17 15.27 13.98
C ALA A 152 -13.72 14.93 15.38
N PHE A 153 -14.58 13.90 15.46
CA PHE A 153 -15.23 13.45 16.69
C PHE A 153 -14.41 12.41 17.47
N LEU A 154 -13.25 12.03 16.97
CA LEU A 154 -12.35 11.05 17.58
C LEU A 154 -11.10 11.72 18.14
N THR A 155 -10.55 11.15 19.19
CA THR A 155 -9.21 11.51 19.64
C THR A 155 -8.14 10.97 18.68
N GLU A 156 -6.90 11.48 18.78
CA GLU A 156 -5.79 11.00 17.95
C GLU A 156 -5.57 9.48 18.09
N PRO A 157 -5.50 8.89 19.30
CA PRO A 157 -5.37 7.45 19.46
C PRO A 157 -6.54 6.67 18.89
N GLN A 158 -7.79 7.17 19.03
CA GLN A 158 -8.97 6.52 18.46
C GLN A 158 -8.94 6.53 16.92
N SER A 159 -8.51 7.65 16.32
CA SER A 159 -8.36 7.76 14.87
C SER A 159 -7.30 6.78 14.35
N MET A 160 -6.17 6.64 15.07
CA MET A 160 -5.13 5.69 14.71
C MET A 160 -5.58 4.23 14.87
N LEU A 161 -6.30 3.92 15.94
CA LEU A 161 -6.87 2.60 16.15
C LEU A 161 -7.88 2.24 15.03
N LEU A 162 -8.75 3.19 14.66
CA LEU A 162 -9.74 3.01 13.60
C LEU A 162 -9.07 2.74 12.25
N ILE A 163 -8.11 3.56 11.83
CA ILE A 163 -7.43 3.38 10.54
C ILE A 163 -6.65 2.07 10.51
N THR A 164 -6.01 1.68 11.62
CA THR A 164 -5.30 0.39 11.73
C THR A 164 -6.26 -0.78 11.58
N ALA A 165 -7.41 -0.74 12.24
CA ALA A 165 -8.44 -1.76 12.10
C ALA A 165 -8.94 -1.86 10.64
N ILE A 166 -9.16 -0.71 9.98
CA ILE A 166 -9.53 -0.66 8.56
C ILE A 166 -8.42 -1.28 7.70
N ILE A 167 -7.17 -0.92 7.90
CA ILE A 167 -6.03 -1.46 7.14
C ILE A 167 -5.90 -2.98 7.35
N CYS A 168 -6.12 -3.49 8.57
CA CYS A 168 -6.17 -4.93 8.84
C CYS A 168 -7.30 -5.62 8.05
N ALA A 169 -8.50 -5.09 8.10
CA ALA A 169 -9.64 -5.64 7.36
C ALA A 169 -9.40 -5.61 5.84
N LEU A 170 -8.81 -4.54 5.33
CA LEU A 170 -8.48 -4.39 3.91
C LEU A 170 -7.37 -5.33 3.46
N SER A 171 -6.38 -5.65 4.31
CA SER A 171 -5.37 -6.67 3.98
C SER A 171 -6.02 -8.03 3.72
N TYR A 172 -7.00 -8.39 4.56
CA TYR A 172 -7.75 -9.63 4.41
C TYR A 172 -8.61 -9.63 3.13
N TRP A 173 -9.25 -8.52 2.83
CA TRP A 173 -10.03 -8.37 1.60
C TRP A 173 -9.15 -8.36 0.35
N CYS A 174 -8.01 -7.67 0.35
CA CYS A 174 -7.04 -7.74 -0.74
C CYS A 174 -6.59 -9.20 -0.97
N ALA A 175 -6.27 -9.92 0.10
CA ALA A 175 -5.92 -11.34 0.02
C ALA A 175 -7.03 -12.18 -0.60
N TYR A 176 -8.28 -11.93 -0.21
CA TYR A 176 -9.46 -12.59 -0.78
C TYR A 176 -9.60 -12.32 -2.29
N LEU A 177 -9.46 -11.07 -2.73
CA LEU A 177 -9.54 -10.73 -4.15
C LEU A 177 -8.42 -11.39 -4.96
N LEU A 178 -7.17 -11.32 -4.46
CA LEU A 178 -6.01 -11.93 -5.11
C LEU A 178 -6.17 -13.45 -5.23
N TYR A 179 -6.57 -14.10 -4.15
CA TYR A 179 -6.78 -15.55 -4.13
C TYR A 179 -7.96 -15.98 -5.02
N SER A 180 -9.06 -15.25 -4.97
CA SER A 180 -10.23 -15.52 -5.83
C SER A 180 -9.89 -15.35 -7.30
N TYR A 181 -9.10 -14.33 -7.65
CA TYR A 181 -8.60 -14.15 -9.01
C TYR A 181 -7.67 -15.29 -9.43
N ALA A 182 -6.72 -15.70 -8.59
CA ALA A 182 -5.83 -16.83 -8.88
C ALA A 182 -6.63 -18.12 -9.13
N ARG A 183 -7.66 -18.37 -8.33
CA ARG A 183 -8.56 -19.52 -8.53
C ARG A 183 -9.36 -19.44 -9.82
N SER A 184 -9.86 -18.28 -10.20
CA SER A 184 -10.60 -18.08 -11.44
C SER A 184 -9.74 -18.36 -12.69
N ARG A 185 -8.41 -18.31 -12.52
CA ARG A 185 -7.41 -18.67 -13.55
C ARG A 185 -6.89 -20.09 -13.43
N SER A 186 -7.51 -20.92 -12.59
CA SER A 186 -7.10 -22.30 -12.33
C SER A 186 -5.64 -22.44 -11.83
N TRP A 187 -5.10 -21.39 -11.21
CA TRP A 187 -3.78 -21.45 -10.59
C TRP A 187 -3.82 -22.38 -9.39
N ARG A 188 -2.92 -23.37 -9.37
CA ARG A 188 -2.76 -24.30 -8.26
C ARG A 188 -1.69 -23.76 -7.31
N LEU A 189 -2.12 -23.37 -6.11
CA LEU A 189 -1.19 -22.92 -5.07
C LEU A 189 -0.78 -24.13 -4.21
N PRO A 190 0.52 -24.27 -3.86
CA PRO A 190 1.05 -25.48 -3.21
C PRO A 190 0.31 -25.87 -1.92
N LEU A 191 -0.01 -24.89 -1.07
CA LEU A 191 -0.61 -25.12 0.25
C LEU A 191 -2.15 -25.21 0.22
N GLN A 192 -2.79 -25.02 -0.94
CA GLN A 192 -4.25 -24.93 -1.05
C GLN A 192 -4.98 -26.19 -0.52
N LYS A 193 -4.39 -27.38 -0.72
CA LYS A 193 -4.97 -28.65 -0.24
C LYS A 193 -5.01 -28.74 1.29
N HIS A 194 -4.02 -28.16 1.96
CA HIS A 194 -3.86 -28.20 3.41
C HIS A 194 -4.58 -27.07 4.13
N LEU A 195 -4.60 -25.88 3.53
CA LEU A 195 -5.15 -24.66 4.16
C LEU A 195 -6.61 -24.41 3.80
N GLY A 196 -7.12 -24.99 2.71
CA GLY A 196 -8.44 -24.68 2.18
C GLY A 196 -8.55 -23.22 1.69
N HIS A 197 -9.79 -22.76 1.45
CA HIS A 197 -10.02 -21.42 0.90
C HIS A 197 -9.63 -20.31 1.90
N TRP A 198 -10.21 -20.33 3.06
CA TRP A 198 -10.05 -19.26 4.06
C TRP A 198 -8.65 -19.27 4.71
N GLY A 199 -8.06 -20.45 4.90
CA GLY A 199 -6.68 -20.55 5.38
C GLY A 199 -5.69 -19.94 4.38
N MET A 200 -5.88 -20.12 3.07
CA MET A 200 -5.08 -19.45 2.05
C MET A 200 -5.26 -17.93 2.07
N VAL A 201 -6.49 -17.43 2.24
CA VAL A 201 -6.75 -16.00 2.38
C VAL A 201 -6.02 -15.44 3.60
N SER A 202 -6.10 -16.10 4.75
CA SER A 202 -5.42 -15.68 5.98
C SER A 202 -3.90 -15.69 5.85
N LEU A 203 -3.33 -16.71 5.20
CA LEU A 203 -1.89 -16.75 4.93
C LEU A 203 -1.45 -15.60 4.04
N ILE A 204 -2.17 -15.35 2.94
CA ILE A 204 -1.85 -14.25 2.03
C ILE A 204 -2.00 -12.90 2.74
N ALA A 205 -3.03 -12.72 3.59
CA ALA A 205 -3.20 -11.50 4.38
C ALA A 205 -2.03 -11.28 5.36
N ALA A 206 -1.56 -12.34 6.03
CA ALA A 206 -0.39 -12.28 6.90
C ALA A 206 0.88 -11.90 6.11
N LEU A 207 1.06 -12.46 4.90
CA LEU A 207 2.19 -12.11 4.02
C LEU A 207 2.12 -10.66 3.54
N ILE A 208 0.92 -10.13 3.23
CA ILE A 208 0.72 -8.71 2.91
C ILE A 208 1.23 -7.84 4.06
N TRP A 209 0.92 -8.20 5.30
CA TRP A 209 1.38 -7.49 6.49
C TRP A 209 2.90 -7.52 6.70
N MET A 210 3.57 -8.59 6.27
CA MET A 210 5.03 -8.68 6.32
C MET A 210 5.72 -7.78 5.28
N CYS A 211 5.01 -7.31 4.26
CA CYS A 211 5.56 -6.40 3.26
C CYS A 211 5.85 -5.01 3.84
N GLY A 212 7.04 -4.46 3.56
CA GLY A 212 7.47 -3.14 4.02
C GLY A 212 6.48 -2.01 3.70
N PRO A 213 6.00 -1.87 2.45
CA PRO A 213 5.04 -0.82 2.10
C PRO A 213 3.73 -0.88 2.88
N TRP A 214 3.24 -2.09 3.22
CA TRP A 214 2.03 -2.23 4.02
C TRP A 214 2.26 -1.80 5.46
N ARG A 215 3.39 -2.18 6.05
CA ARG A 215 3.77 -1.75 7.41
C ARG A 215 3.94 -0.23 7.49
N LEU A 216 4.61 0.40 6.51
CA LEU A 216 4.75 1.86 6.44
C LEU A 216 3.39 2.55 6.31
N THR A 217 2.49 2.04 5.45
CA THR A 217 1.12 2.55 5.32
C THR A 217 0.40 2.53 6.66
N THR A 218 0.59 1.49 7.47
CA THR A 218 0.00 1.40 8.82
C THR A 218 0.70 2.32 9.81
N HIS A 219 2.03 2.40 9.76
CA HIS A 219 2.83 3.25 10.64
C HIS A 219 2.42 4.73 10.57
N PHE A 220 2.17 5.22 9.36
CA PHE A 220 1.73 6.60 9.14
C PHE A 220 0.19 6.78 9.21
N GLY A 221 -0.57 5.69 9.28
CA GLY A 221 -2.03 5.74 9.23
C GLY A 221 -2.56 6.19 7.87
N GLN A 222 -1.95 5.75 6.76
CA GLN A 222 -2.23 6.26 5.42
C GLN A 222 -3.51 5.68 4.80
N ILE A 223 -4.20 6.52 4.02
CA ILE A 223 -5.38 6.15 3.21
C ILE A 223 -5.03 5.21 2.04
N ASN A 224 -3.75 4.98 1.75
CA ASN A 224 -3.29 4.23 0.58
C ASN A 224 -3.86 2.80 0.48
N ALA A 225 -4.11 2.14 1.61
CA ALA A 225 -4.74 0.82 1.63
C ALA A 225 -6.18 0.84 1.08
N ILE A 226 -6.95 1.88 1.40
CA ILE A 226 -8.31 2.09 0.87
C ILE A 226 -8.24 2.35 -0.64
N ILE A 227 -7.32 3.19 -1.08
CA ILE A 227 -7.09 3.49 -2.50
C ILE A 227 -6.73 2.22 -3.28
N LEU A 228 -5.78 1.43 -2.78
CA LEU A 228 -5.39 0.15 -3.39
C LEU A 228 -6.59 -0.79 -3.49
N MET A 229 -7.39 -0.88 -2.41
CA MET A 229 -8.59 -1.72 -2.39
C MET A 229 -9.61 -1.31 -3.45
N LEU A 230 -9.88 -0.01 -3.59
CA LEU A 230 -10.80 0.50 -4.61
C LEU A 230 -10.30 0.17 -6.03
N ILE A 231 -8.99 0.32 -6.29
CA ILE A 231 -8.38 -0.04 -7.57
C ILE A 231 -8.51 -1.54 -7.84
N LEU A 232 -8.09 -2.39 -6.89
CA LEU A 232 -8.18 -3.84 -7.04
C LEU A 232 -9.62 -4.30 -7.23
N ALA A 233 -10.55 -3.77 -6.43
CA ALA A 233 -11.96 -4.09 -6.56
C ALA A 233 -12.52 -3.67 -7.93
N ASP A 234 -12.11 -2.54 -8.49
CA ASP A 234 -12.59 -2.09 -9.79
C ASP A 234 -12.16 -3.01 -10.94
N PHE A 235 -10.92 -3.51 -10.89
CA PHE A 235 -10.35 -4.34 -11.97
C PHE A 235 -10.57 -5.84 -11.78
N MET A 236 -10.67 -6.34 -10.54
CA MET A 236 -10.65 -7.79 -10.23
C MET A 236 -12.02 -8.35 -9.87
N ARG A 237 -12.98 -7.52 -9.49
CA ARG A 237 -14.34 -7.99 -9.19
C ARG A 237 -14.99 -8.64 -10.42
N PRO A 238 -15.83 -9.66 -10.23
CA PRO A 238 -16.67 -10.19 -11.30
C PRO A 238 -17.62 -9.08 -11.82
N ALA A 239 -18.19 -9.30 -13.01
CA ALA A 239 -19.15 -8.37 -13.59
C ALA A 239 -20.27 -8.03 -12.56
N THR A 240 -20.46 -6.76 -12.29
CA THR A 240 -21.43 -6.26 -11.31
C THR A 240 -22.32 -5.20 -11.96
N ARG A 241 -23.40 -4.81 -11.26
CA ARG A 241 -24.23 -3.67 -11.67
C ARG A 241 -23.47 -2.34 -11.69
N VAL A 242 -22.40 -2.22 -10.90
CA VAL A 242 -21.56 -1.02 -10.87
C VAL A 242 -20.53 -1.10 -12.01
N PRO A 243 -20.52 -0.19 -12.97
CA PRO A 243 -19.57 -0.19 -14.09
C PRO A 243 -18.12 -0.10 -13.62
N ARG A 244 -17.19 -0.61 -14.45
CA ARG A 244 -15.76 -0.38 -14.24
C ARG A 244 -15.45 1.11 -14.39
N GLY A 245 -14.48 1.61 -13.62
CA GLY A 245 -14.11 3.03 -13.57
C GLY A 245 -14.77 3.80 -12.44
N VAL A 246 -15.90 3.33 -11.89
CA VAL A 246 -16.58 4.02 -10.78
C VAL A 246 -15.73 4.05 -9.52
N LEU A 247 -15.21 2.90 -9.08
CA LEU A 247 -14.38 2.84 -7.86
C LEU A 247 -13.03 3.52 -8.08
N LEU A 248 -12.49 3.44 -9.28
CA LEU A 248 -11.28 4.15 -9.67
C LEU A 248 -11.50 5.67 -9.63
N GLY A 249 -12.66 6.18 -10.07
CA GLY A 249 -13.02 7.58 -9.99
C GLY A 249 -13.19 8.09 -8.56
N ILE A 250 -13.78 7.27 -7.67
CA ILE A 250 -13.85 7.56 -6.23
C ILE A 250 -12.43 7.61 -5.63
N ALA A 251 -11.57 6.63 -5.95
CA ALA A 251 -10.19 6.62 -5.51
C ALA A 251 -9.42 7.88 -5.95
N ALA A 252 -9.66 8.33 -7.20
CA ALA A 252 -9.11 9.56 -7.74
C ALA A 252 -9.63 10.82 -7.03
N GLY A 253 -10.88 10.81 -6.59
CA GLY A 253 -11.47 11.87 -5.77
C GLY A 253 -10.89 11.96 -4.36
N ILE A 254 -10.40 10.85 -3.82
CA ILE A 254 -9.68 10.83 -2.53
C ILE A 254 -8.24 11.30 -2.71
N LYS A 255 -7.55 10.82 -3.74
CA LYS A 255 -6.17 11.18 -4.07
C LYS A 255 -6.02 11.14 -5.58
N LEU A 256 -5.41 12.15 -6.21
CA LEU A 256 -5.39 12.28 -7.66
C LEU A 256 -4.57 11.19 -8.38
N THR A 257 -3.60 10.59 -7.70
CA THR A 257 -2.67 9.61 -8.29
C THR A 257 -3.35 8.42 -8.97
N PRO A 258 -4.50 7.85 -8.51
CA PRO A 258 -5.22 6.79 -9.22
C PRO A 258 -5.67 7.13 -10.63
N LEU A 259 -5.75 8.42 -11.02
CA LEU A 259 -6.05 8.80 -12.41
C LEU A 259 -5.05 8.19 -13.42
N ALA A 260 -3.84 7.88 -12.99
CA ALA A 260 -2.82 7.19 -13.80
C ALA A 260 -3.32 5.84 -14.36
N PHE A 261 -4.25 5.17 -13.66
CA PHE A 261 -4.88 3.93 -14.16
C PHE A 261 -5.83 4.17 -15.34
N GLY A 262 -6.18 5.42 -15.63
CA GLY A 262 -6.85 5.81 -16.86
C GLY A 262 -6.07 5.40 -18.11
N LEU A 263 -4.72 5.40 -18.05
CA LEU A 263 -3.87 4.87 -19.13
C LEU A 263 -4.16 3.38 -19.39
N LEU A 264 -4.33 2.57 -18.35
CA LEU A 264 -4.66 1.16 -18.52
C LEU A 264 -6.03 0.96 -19.18
N LEU A 265 -7.03 1.74 -18.81
CA LEU A 265 -8.35 1.71 -19.46
C LEU A 265 -8.24 2.14 -20.93
N LEU A 266 -7.45 3.19 -21.22
CA LEU A 266 -7.20 3.67 -22.59
C LEU A 266 -6.51 2.59 -23.44
N MET A 267 -5.46 1.97 -22.94
CA MET A 267 -4.72 0.91 -23.63
C MET A 267 -5.57 -0.34 -23.88
N ARG A 268 -6.55 -0.61 -23.01
CA ARG A 268 -7.56 -1.65 -23.17
C ARG A 268 -8.70 -1.26 -24.11
N LYS A 269 -8.77 0.00 -24.55
CA LYS A 269 -9.88 0.57 -25.31
C LYS A 269 -11.22 0.46 -24.57
N ASP A 270 -11.18 0.51 -23.23
CA ASP A 270 -12.37 0.45 -22.38
C ASP A 270 -12.99 1.87 -22.26
N TRP A 271 -13.59 2.34 -23.34
CA TRP A 271 -14.17 3.69 -23.41
C TRP A 271 -15.28 3.92 -22.38
N LYS A 272 -16.05 2.85 -22.07
CA LYS A 272 -17.05 2.92 -21.00
C LYS A 272 -16.40 3.11 -19.63
N GLY A 273 -15.32 2.35 -19.37
CA GLY A 273 -14.53 2.50 -18.14
C GLY A 273 -13.93 3.91 -18.01
N ILE A 274 -13.44 4.50 -19.11
CA ILE A 274 -12.92 5.89 -19.11
C ILE A 274 -14.05 6.88 -18.81
N ALA A 275 -15.19 6.75 -19.47
CA ALA A 275 -16.33 7.64 -19.26
C ALA A 275 -16.84 7.56 -17.81
N THR A 276 -16.95 6.36 -17.25
CA THR A 276 -17.39 6.18 -15.86
C THR A 276 -16.34 6.61 -14.84
N LEU A 277 -15.04 6.46 -15.13
CA LEU A 277 -13.96 7.05 -14.33
C LEU A 277 -14.12 8.58 -14.29
N GLY A 278 -14.26 9.22 -15.46
CA GLY A 278 -14.44 10.66 -15.56
C GLY A 278 -15.70 11.16 -14.85
N ALA A 279 -16.83 10.48 -15.06
CA ALA A 279 -18.10 10.83 -14.43
C ALA A 279 -18.06 10.67 -12.89
N SER A 280 -17.49 9.56 -12.41
CA SER A 280 -17.36 9.31 -10.97
C SER A 280 -16.39 10.28 -10.30
N PHE A 281 -15.26 10.57 -10.94
CA PHE A 281 -14.32 11.58 -10.46
C PHE A 281 -14.97 12.98 -10.45
N ALA A 282 -15.65 13.39 -11.54
CA ALA A 282 -16.37 14.65 -11.60
C ALA A 282 -17.46 14.74 -10.53
N ALA A 283 -18.14 13.64 -10.22
CA ALA A 283 -19.11 13.60 -9.12
C ALA A 283 -18.45 13.88 -7.76
N THR A 284 -17.26 13.31 -7.48
CA THR A 284 -16.54 13.61 -6.23
C THR A 284 -16.10 15.07 -6.15
N VAL A 285 -15.67 15.65 -7.28
CA VAL A 285 -15.34 17.09 -7.38
C VAL A 285 -16.60 17.93 -7.14
N GLY A 286 -17.72 17.56 -7.80
CA GLY A 286 -19.00 18.24 -7.63
C GLY A 286 -19.50 18.21 -6.18
N ILE A 287 -19.39 17.07 -5.49
CA ILE A 287 -19.72 16.97 -4.05
C ILE A 287 -18.86 17.95 -3.23
N GLY A 288 -17.56 18.05 -3.50
CA GLY A 288 -16.69 19.02 -2.86
C GLY A 288 -17.21 20.46 -3.05
N PHE A 289 -17.53 20.86 -4.27
CA PHE A 289 -18.05 22.20 -4.56
C PHE A 289 -19.45 22.47 -3.96
N LEU A 290 -20.27 21.43 -3.82
CA LEU A 290 -21.61 21.58 -3.23
C LEU A 290 -21.57 21.74 -1.71
N VAL A 291 -20.62 21.04 -1.03
CA VAL A 291 -20.59 20.96 0.44
C VAL A 291 -19.59 21.94 1.04
N ILE A 292 -18.40 22.07 0.45
CA ILE A 292 -17.28 22.91 0.95
C ILE A 292 -16.70 23.72 -0.22
N ARG A 293 -17.48 24.71 -0.66
CA ARG A 293 -17.19 25.49 -1.87
C ARG A 293 -15.88 26.25 -1.80
N GLU A 294 -15.63 26.96 -0.69
CA GLU A 294 -14.44 27.82 -0.53
C GLU A 294 -13.16 27.00 -0.55
N GLU A 295 -13.14 25.86 0.15
CA GLU A 295 -12.03 24.92 0.17
C GLU A 295 -11.83 24.30 -1.22
N SER A 296 -12.93 24.03 -1.94
CA SER A 296 -12.85 23.51 -3.31
C SER A 296 -12.24 24.54 -4.27
N LEU A 297 -12.64 25.80 -4.19
CA LEU A 297 -12.01 26.87 -4.95
C LEU A 297 -10.51 26.99 -4.62
N THR A 298 -10.18 27.00 -3.32
CA THR A 298 -8.80 27.09 -2.85
C THR A 298 -7.97 25.91 -3.36
N PHE A 299 -8.49 24.68 -3.30
CA PHE A 299 -7.76 23.49 -3.75
C PHE A 299 -7.51 23.51 -5.26
N TRP A 300 -8.57 23.63 -6.06
CA TRP A 300 -8.48 23.45 -7.51
C TRP A 300 -7.75 24.59 -8.22
N PHE A 301 -7.83 25.81 -7.70
CA PHE A 301 -7.24 26.99 -8.36
C PHE A 301 -5.92 27.44 -7.76
N HIS A 302 -5.61 27.09 -6.50
CA HIS A 302 -4.41 27.53 -5.80
C HIS A 302 -3.56 26.35 -5.28
N ALA A 303 -4.05 25.56 -4.32
CA ALA A 303 -3.27 24.56 -3.59
C ALA A 303 -2.72 23.44 -4.50
N LEU A 304 -3.46 23.00 -5.50
CA LEU A 304 -3.02 21.97 -6.44
C LEU A 304 -1.80 22.38 -7.28
N ARG A 305 -1.61 23.68 -7.51
CA ARG A 305 -0.50 24.22 -8.30
C ARG A 305 0.73 24.52 -7.46
N ASP A 306 0.59 24.56 -6.15
CA ASP A 306 1.68 24.87 -5.22
C ASP A 306 2.46 23.61 -4.88
N THR A 307 3.53 23.37 -5.61
CA THR A 307 4.42 22.21 -5.41
C THR A 307 5.19 22.26 -4.09
N SER A 308 5.29 23.43 -3.43
CA SER A 308 5.92 23.54 -2.11
C SER A 308 5.12 22.85 -0.99
N ARG A 309 3.87 22.51 -1.27
CA ARG A 309 2.99 21.76 -0.35
C ARG A 309 3.26 20.27 -0.36
N VAL A 310 3.85 19.77 -1.42
CA VAL A 310 4.29 18.37 -1.52
C VAL A 310 5.58 18.26 -0.73
N GLY A 311 5.75 17.26 0.12
CA GLY A 311 6.88 17.13 1.04
C GLY A 311 8.25 17.30 0.39
N TRP A 312 9.32 17.05 1.09
CA TRP A 312 10.67 17.30 0.56
C TRP A 312 11.05 16.24 -0.48
N PHE A 313 11.36 16.69 -1.70
CA PHE A 313 11.80 15.80 -2.76
C PHE A 313 13.09 15.03 -2.41
N SER A 314 13.89 15.55 -1.49
CA SER A 314 15.11 14.91 -0.98
C SER A 314 14.85 13.80 0.03
N TYR A 315 13.58 13.49 0.36
CA TYR A 315 13.26 12.38 1.25
C TYR A 315 13.78 11.07 0.64
N PHE A 316 14.50 10.27 1.43
CA PHE A 316 15.25 9.11 0.89
C PHE A 316 14.35 8.05 0.25
N ASP A 317 13.10 7.90 0.70
CA ASP A 317 12.10 6.97 0.16
C ASP A 317 11.37 7.52 -1.08
N ASN A 318 11.67 8.74 -1.52
CA ASN A 318 11.00 9.33 -2.66
C ASN A 318 11.52 8.74 -3.96
N VAL A 319 10.79 7.75 -4.49
CA VAL A 319 11.11 7.05 -5.75
C VAL A 319 10.55 7.74 -6.99
N SER A 320 9.98 8.94 -6.87
CA SER A 320 9.47 9.70 -8.01
C SER A 320 10.61 10.22 -8.89
N ILE A 321 10.28 10.63 -10.13
CA ILE A 321 11.21 11.28 -11.04
C ILE A 321 11.89 12.47 -10.34
N MET A 322 11.12 13.31 -9.66
CA MET A 322 11.69 14.50 -8.99
C MET A 322 12.57 14.10 -7.81
N GLY A 323 12.21 13.06 -7.06
CA GLY A 323 13.07 12.47 -6.03
C GLY A 323 14.39 11.99 -6.62
N ALA A 324 14.36 11.24 -7.72
CA ALA A 324 15.56 10.74 -8.40
C ALA A 324 16.46 11.89 -8.91
N LEU A 325 15.88 12.93 -9.52
CA LEU A 325 16.63 14.11 -9.99
C LEU A 325 17.27 14.87 -8.81
N THR A 326 16.57 14.93 -7.67
CA THR A 326 17.06 15.57 -6.45
C THR A 326 18.21 14.77 -5.83
N HIS A 327 18.06 13.45 -5.72
CA HIS A 327 19.12 12.57 -5.20
C HIS A 327 20.37 12.57 -6.10
N ALA A 328 20.20 12.73 -7.41
CA ALA A 328 21.30 12.91 -8.35
C ALA A 328 21.95 14.31 -8.27
N GLY A 329 21.45 15.21 -7.43
CA GLY A 329 22.01 16.55 -7.24
C GLY A 329 21.73 17.51 -8.41
N LEU A 330 20.87 17.14 -9.37
CA LEU A 330 20.61 17.92 -10.59
C LEU A 330 20.01 19.30 -10.30
N GLN A 331 19.34 19.49 -9.16
CA GLN A 331 18.86 20.81 -8.72
C GLN A 331 19.99 21.82 -8.47
N HIS A 332 21.23 21.38 -8.26
CA HIS A 332 22.37 22.25 -8.06
C HIS A 332 23.08 22.64 -9.38
N HIS A 333 22.79 21.92 -10.46
CA HIS A 333 23.44 22.10 -11.77
C HIS A 333 22.50 22.67 -12.84
N LEU A 334 21.20 22.53 -12.66
CA LEU A 334 20.18 22.98 -13.62
C LEU A 334 19.37 24.15 -13.07
N THR A 335 18.94 25.04 -13.95
CA THR A 335 17.94 26.05 -13.61
C THR A 335 16.60 25.38 -13.30
N ALA A 336 15.73 26.04 -12.53
CA ALA A 336 14.39 25.52 -12.20
C ALA A 336 13.58 25.17 -13.48
N THR A 337 13.70 25.99 -14.52
CA THR A 337 13.06 25.74 -15.83
C THR A 337 13.61 24.49 -16.50
N ALA A 338 14.94 24.33 -16.55
CA ALA A 338 15.56 23.16 -17.15
C ALA A 338 15.19 21.88 -16.39
N LEU A 339 15.17 21.93 -15.05
CA LEU A 339 14.75 20.81 -14.20
C LEU A 339 13.30 20.41 -14.47
N SER A 340 12.39 21.39 -14.61
CA SER A 340 10.98 21.14 -14.95
C SER A 340 10.82 20.51 -16.34
N VAL A 341 11.60 20.98 -17.33
CA VAL A 341 11.59 20.39 -18.69
C VAL A 341 12.05 18.94 -18.65
N VAL A 342 13.15 18.65 -17.93
CA VAL A 342 13.66 17.26 -17.75
C VAL A 342 12.62 16.39 -17.06
N GLN A 343 11.98 16.86 -15.99
CA GLN A 343 10.92 16.15 -15.29
C GLN A 343 9.76 15.81 -16.22
N VAL A 344 9.26 16.78 -17.01
CA VAL A 344 8.17 16.55 -17.96
C VAL A 344 8.58 15.56 -19.05
N ALA A 345 9.80 15.69 -19.60
CA ALA A 345 10.30 14.77 -20.62
C ALA A 345 10.41 13.33 -20.10
N LEU A 346 10.93 13.13 -18.88
CA LEU A 346 11.01 11.82 -18.25
C LEU A 346 9.63 11.26 -17.92
N THR A 347 8.69 12.10 -17.47
CA THR A 347 7.30 11.70 -17.24
C THR A 347 6.67 11.17 -18.52
N LEU A 348 6.79 11.91 -19.62
CA LEU A 348 6.26 11.48 -20.93
C LEU A 348 6.92 10.19 -21.41
N LEU A 349 8.23 10.05 -21.23
CA LEU A 349 8.97 8.84 -21.56
C LEU A 349 8.46 7.63 -20.77
N ILE A 350 8.30 7.76 -19.44
CA ILE A 350 7.80 6.67 -18.59
C ILE A 350 6.38 6.29 -18.97
N VAL A 351 5.51 7.26 -19.24
CA VAL A 351 4.13 6.99 -19.71
C VAL A 351 4.15 6.25 -21.05
N LEU A 352 4.98 6.68 -21.99
CA LEU A 352 5.13 6.01 -23.30
C LEU A 352 5.67 4.60 -23.16
N VAL A 353 6.75 4.39 -22.41
CA VAL A 353 7.32 3.07 -22.15
C VAL A 353 6.30 2.15 -21.50
N THR A 354 5.56 2.67 -20.50
CA THR A 354 4.48 1.90 -19.85
C THR A 354 3.39 1.53 -20.85
N ALA A 355 2.95 2.46 -21.70
CA ALA A 355 1.96 2.17 -22.73
C ALA A 355 2.42 1.07 -23.70
N VAL A 356 3.68 1.11 -24.15
CA VAL A 356 4.26 0.08 -25.02
C VAL A 356 4.30 -1.28 -24.31
N LEU A 357 4.77 -1.33 -23.07
CA LEU A 357 4.86 -2.57 -22.28
C LEU A 357 3.48 -3.13 -21.89
N LEU A 358 2.45 -2.30 -21.79
CA LEU A 358 1.08 -2.76 -21.55
C LEU A 358 0.51 -3.55 -22.72
N VAL A 359 0.92 -3.28 -23.96
CA VAL A 359 0.38 -3.95 -25.15
C VAL A 359 0.51 -5.49 -25.08
N PRO A 360 1.71 -6.07 -24.90
CA PRO A 360 1.86 -7.52 -24.79
C PRO A 360 1.15 -8.09 -23.55
N LEU A 361 1.14 -7.36 -22.42
CA LEU A 361 0.47 -7.80 -21.19
C LEU A 361 -1.05 -7.84 -21.35
N ILE A 362 -1.63 -6.91 -22.12
CA ILE A 362 -3.06 -6.90 -22.44
C ILE A 362 -3.40 -8.07 -23.36
N ARG A 363 -2.58 -8.32 -24.40
CA ARG A 363 -2.75 -9.47 -25.32
C ARG A 363 -2.67 -10.80 -24.55
N ALA A 364 -1.73 -10.91 -23.61
CA ALA A 364 -1.56 -12.08 -22.75
C ALA A 364 -2.64 -12.19 -21.64
N ARG A 365 -3.54 -11.22 -21.51
CA ARG A 365 -4.56 -11.13 -20.44
C ARG A 365 -3.95 -11.22 -19.03
N ALA A 366 -2.72 -10.75 -18.85
CA ALA A 366 -1.96 -10.78 -17.60
C ALA A 366 -2.35 -9.62 -16.69
N LEU A 367 -3.55 -9.63 -16.10
CA LEU A 367 -4.12 -8.52 -15.34
C LEU A 367 -3.21 -8.04 -14.20
N MET A 368 -2.62 -8.97 -13.43
CA MET A 368 -1.73 -8.61 -12.30
C MET A 368 -0.53 -7.79 -12.78
N ALA A 369 0.12 -8.24 -13.85
CA ALA A 369 1.26 -7.53 -14.42
C ALA A 369 0.86 -6.14 -14.98
N GLN A 370 -0.33 -6.02 -15.58
CA GLN A 370 -0.85 -4.73 -16.04
C GLN A 370 -1.06 -3.77 -14.87
N LEU A 371 -1.68 -4.24 -13.77
CA LEU A 371 -1.91 -3.41 -12.58
C LEU A 371 -0.58 -3.03 -11.92
N ALA A 372 0.35 -3.96 -11.77
CA ALA A 372 1.66 -3.71 -11.17
C ALA A 372 2.47 -2.69 -11.99
N LEU A 373 2.51 -2.85 -13.33
CA LEU A 373 3.22 -1.92 -14.21
C LEU A 373 2.61 -0.51 -14.17
N THR A 374 1.26 -0.42 -14.16
CA THR A 374 0.58 0.88 -14.07
C THR A 374 0.79 1.53 -12.70
N ALA A 375 0.77 0.75 -11.61
CA ALA A 375 1.07 1.25 -10.28
C ALA A 375 2.52 1.74 -10.17
N PHE A 376 3.47 1.02 -10.77
CA PHE A 376 4.87 1.45 -10.83
C PHE A 376 5.02 2.79 -11.57
N MET A 377 4.39 2.93 -12.75
CA MET A 377 4.33 4.21 -13.45
C MET A 377 3.73 5.31 -12.57
N MET A 378 2.61 5.04 -11.89
CA MET A 378 1.96 6.01 -10.99
C MET A 378 2.91 6.51 -9.90
N LEU A 379 3.70 5.62 -9.29
CA LEU A 379 4.70 5.98 -8.28
C LEU A 379 5.81 6.88 -8.85
N GLN A 380 6.26 6.61 -10.08
CA GLN A 380 7.32 7.40 -10.71
C GLN A 380 6.87 8.82 -11.08
N ILE A 381 5.63 8.98 -11.56
CA ILE A 381 5.10 10.28 -12.00
C ILE A 381 4.45 11.07 -10.85
N SER A 382 4.19 10.45 -9.72
CA SER A 382 3.69 11.13 -8.53
C SER A 382 4.78 12.02 -7.96
N PRO A 383 4.47 13.24 -7.48
CA PRO A 383 5.46 14.07 -6.82
C PRO A 383 5.96 13.46 -5.50
N ILE A 384 5.15 12.63 -4.87
CA ILE A 384 5.47 11.83 -3.65
C ILE A 384 4.63 10.56 -3.64
#